data_dc2a9723ff10adddc40823cb8b3b1af5
#
_entry.id   dc2a9723ff10adddc40823cb8b3b1af5
#
_cell.length_a   1.000
_cell.length_b   1.000
_cell.length_c   1.000
_cell.angle_alpha   90.00
_cell.angle_beta   90.00
_cell.angle_gamma   90.00
#
_symmetry.space_group_name_H-M   'P 1'
#
loop_
_entity.id
_entity.type
_entity.pdbx_description
1 polymer ?
#
loop_
_entity_poly.entity_id
_entity_poly.type
_entity_poly.pdbx_seq_one_letter_code
_entity_poly.pdbx_strand_id
1 'polypeptide(L)'
;SGSLATVAYMKPANLSLLCVDNGCYGETGNQVSATSRSTDLELIARGSGIDHACTVQTGSEFAAASKLLRHPDGPSFVLLRVNNGPPPDYRRNFDAVETKAAFRRNCL
;
A
#
# COMPACT_ATOMS: atom_id res chain seq x y z
N SER A 1 3.49 8.45 -9.10
CA SER A 1 2.23 8.56 -9.87
C SER A 1 2.32 7.80 -11.20
N GLY A 2 3.44 7.84 -11.93
CA GLY A 2 3.56 7.17 -13.23
C GLY A 2 3.24 5.67 -13.22
N SER A 3 3.68 4.94 -12.19
CA SER A 3 3.37 3.51 -12.03
C SER A 3 1.86 3.24 -11.88
N LEU A 4 1.12 4.12 -11.19
CA LEU A 4 -0.33 3.97 -11.03
C LEU A 4 -1.06 4.15 -12.37
N ALA A 5 -0.62 5.08 -13.19
CA ALA A 5 -1.18 5.26 -14.54
C ALA A 5 -0.94 4.02 -15.42
N THR A 6 0.24 3.41 -15.35
CA THR A 6 0.53 2.16 -16.06
C THR A 6 -0.35 1.01 -15.58
N VAL A 7 -0.53 0.86 -14.26
CA VAL A 7 -1.42 -0.15 -13.68
C VAL A 7 -2.86 0.06 -14.14
N ALA A 8 -3.35 1.30 -14.09
CA ALA A 8 -4.69 1.64 -14.54
C ALA A 8 -4.89 1.37 -16.05
N TYR A 9 -3.88 1.64 -16.86
CA TYR A 9 -3.91 1.36 -18.30
C TYR A 9 -3.97 -0.14 -18.60
N MET A 10 -3.15 -0.94 -17.89
CA MET A 10 -3.09 -2.40 -18.09
C MET A 10 -4.29 -3.15 -17.52
N LYS A 11 -4.99 -2.57 -16.54
CA LYS A 11 -6.17 -3.14 -15.86
C LYS A 11 -6.04 -4.61 -15.45
N PRO A 12 -4.97 -4.99 -14.74
CA PRO A 12 -4.82 -6.38 -14.28
C PRO A 12 -5.88 -6.71 -13.23
N ALA A 13 -6.72 -7.70 -13.51
CA ALA A 13 -7.81 -8.08 -12.59
C ALA A 13 -7.33 -8.62 -11.24
N ASN A 14 -6.12 -9.19 -11.21
CA ASN A 14 -5.56 -9.86 -10.04
C ASN A 14 -4.45 -9.04 -9.34
N LEU A 15 -4.41 -7.72 -9.50
CA LEU A 15 -3.44 -6.86 -8.85
C LEU A 15 -4.10 -5.99 -7.78
N SER A 16 -3.56 -6.05 -6.58
CA SER A 16 -3.94 -5.17 -5.47
C SER A 16 -2.72 -4.44 -4.93
N LEU A 17 -2.87 -3.16 -4.65
CA LEU A 17 -1.83 -2.29 -4.13
C LEU A 17 -2.20 -1.85 -2.71
N LEU A 18 -1.35 -2.19 -1.75
CA LEU A 18 -1.43 -1.67 -0.39
C LEU A 18 -0.29 -0.68 -0.17
N CYS A 19 -0.65 0.59 -0.03
CA CYS A 19 0.29 1.65 0.27
C CYS A 19 0.23 1.96 1.77
N VAL A 20 1.32 1.73 2.50
CA VAL A 20 1.43 2.07 3.92
C VAL A 20 2.11 3.42 4.03
N ASP A 21 1.41 4.40 4.63
CA ASP A 21 1.88 5.76 4.75
C ASP A 21 1.91 6.21 6.23
N ASN A 22 3.10 6.45 6.73
CA ASN A 22 3.34 6.98 8.08
C ASN A 22 3.52 8.52 8.09
N GLY A 23 3.33 9.18 6.95
CA GLY A 23 3.44 10.63 6.83
C GLY A 23 4.86 11.20 6.88
N CYS A 24 5.88 10.36 6.87
CA CYS A 24 7.27 10.81 6.96
C CYS A 24 8.27 9.88 6.26
N TYR A 25 9.49 10.37 6.09
CA TYR A 25 10.62 9.61 5.55
C TYR A 25 11.42 8.98 6.71
N GLY A 26 10.91 7.84 7.24
CA GLY A 26 11.45 7.21 8.44
C GLY A 26 12.90 6.78 8.36
N GLU A 27 13.37 6.31 7.20
CA GLU A 27 14.74 5.82 7.03
C GLU A 27 15.81 6.94 6.90
N THR A 28 15.39 8.17 6.63
CA THR A 28 16.32 9.28 6.37
C THR A 28 16.27 10.39 7.42
N GLY A 29 15.55 10.18 8.53
CA GLY A 29 15.51 11.11 9.66
C GLY A 29 14.13 11.68 9.96
N ASN A 30 13.07 10.99 9.61
CA ASN A 30 11.69 11.34 9.95
C ASN A 30 11.19 12.71 9.41
N GLN A 31 11.75 13.17 8.32
CA GLN A 31 11.25 14.38 7.67
C GLN A 31 9.80 14.19 7.24
N VAL A 32 9.01 15.23 7.41
CA VAL A 32 7.58 15.23 7.01
C VAL A 32 7.47 15.03 5.49
N SER A 33 6.67 14.05 5.09
CA SER A 33 6.40 13.79 3.67
C SER A 33 5.27 14.68 3.12
N ALA A 34 5.16 14.72 1.79
CA ALA A 34 4.08 15.47 1.14
C ALA A 34 2.69 14.94 1.50
N THR A 35 2.57 13.65 1.84
CA THR A 35 1.31 13.01 2.23
C THR A 35 0.78 13.47 3.59
N SER A 36 1.64 14.01 4.45
CA SER A 36 1.23 14.67 5.71
C SER A 36 0.72 16.09 5.51
N ARG A 37 0.80 16.65 4.31
CA ARG A 37 0.43 18.05 4.04
C ARG A 37 -0.72 18.14 3.06
N SER A 38 -0.45 17.93 1.79
CA SER A 38 -1.41 18.24 0.72
C SER A 38 -1.59 17.12 -0.29
N THR A 39 -0.74 16.09 -0.27
CA THR A 39 -0.81 15.02 -1.25
C THR A 39 -1.75 13.93 -0.78
N ASP A 40 -2.81 13.69 -1.54
CA ASP A 40 -3.74 12.58 -1.33
C ASP A 40 -3.45 11.45 -2.33
N LEU A 41 -2.96 10.32 -1.81
CA LEU A 41 -2.59 9.19 -2.65
C LEU A 41 -3.81 8.40 -3.17
N GLU A 42 -4.95 8.42 -2.46
CA GLU A 42 -6.19 7.84 -2.96
C GLU A 42 -6.70 8.63 -4.16
N LEU A 43 -6.73 9.96 -4.07
CA LEU A 43 -7.11 10.81 -5.20
C LEU A 43 -6.18 10.65 -6.39
N ILE A 44 -4.86 10.48 -6.14
CA ILE A 44 -3.90 10.17 -7.21
C ILE A 44 -4.19 8.82 -7.86
N ALA A 45 -4.51 7.79 -7.08
CA ALA A 45 -4.87 6.49 -7.62
C ALA A 45 -6.14 6.56 -8.47
N ARG A 46 -7.19 7.22 -7.97
CA ARG A 46 -8.45 7.45 -8.71
C ARG A 46 -8.23 8.29 -9.96
N GLY A 47 -7.48 9.38 -9.85
CA GLY A 47 -7.13 10.24 -11.00
C GLY A 47 -6.27 9.54 -12.04
N SER A 48 -5.58 8.47 -11.66
CA SER A 48 -4.84 7.59 -12.60
C SER A 48 -5.74 6.58 -13.31
N GLY A 49 -7.00 6.40 -12.88
CA GLY A 49 -7.96 5.46 -13.44
C GLY A 49 -8.14 4.17 -12.64
N ILE A 50 -7.73 4.13 -11.36
CA ILE A 50 -8.00 3.01 -10.44
C ILE A 50 -9.28 3.34 -9.65
N ASP A 51 -10.42 2.80 -10.08
CA ASP A 51 -11.73 3.09 -9.48
C ASP A 51 -11.89 2.48 -8.08
N HIS A 52 -11.32 1.30 -7.89
CA HIS A 52 -11.34 0.58 -6.61
C HIS A 52 -10.23 1.08 -5.68
N ALA A 53 -10.44 2.26 -5.10
CA ALA A 53 -9.47 2.85 -4.16
C ALA A 53 -10.15 3.27 -2.87
N CYS A 54 -9.47 3.14 -1.73
CA CYS A 54 -9.92 3.68 -0.44
C CYS A 54 -8.73 4.00 0.48
N THR A 55 -9.01 4.86 1.46
CA THR A 55 -8.09 5.16 2.56
C THR A 55 -8.61 4.52 3.85
N VAL A 56 -7.71 3.94 4.63
CA VAL A 56 -7.94 3.36 5.95
C VAL A 56 -7.20 4.19 6.99
N GLN A 57 -7.93 4.70 7.98
CA GLN A 57 -7.38 5.48 9.10
C GLN A 57 -7.71 4.85 10.45
N THR A 58 -8.75 4.03 10.51
CA THR A 58 -9.23 3.40 11.75
C THR A 58 -9.35 1.88 11.59
N GLY A 59 -9.28 1.17 12.71
CA GLY A 59 -9.41 -0.30 12.71
C GLY A 59 -10.75 -0.81 12.19
N SER A 60 -11.83 -0.02 12.33
CA SER A 60 -13.17 -0.39 11.82
C SER A 60 -13.24 -0.48 10.29
N GLU A 61 -12.33 0.18 9.58
CA GLU A 61 -12.28 0.19 8.11
C GLU A 61 -11.53 -0.99 7.50
N PHE A 62 -10.77 -1.75 8.31
CA PHE A 62 -9.96 -2.87 7.81
C PHE A 62 -10.76 -3.95 7.09
N ALA A 63 -11.95 -4.27 7.56
CA ALA A 63 -12.78 -5.31 6.95
C ALA A 63 -13.18 -4.93 5.51
N ALA A 64 -13.57 -3.69 5.28
CA ALA A 64 -13.93 -3.18 3.96
C ALA A 64 -12.70 -3.12 3.04
N ALA A 65 -11.56 -2.62 3.55
CA ALA A 65 -10.32 -2.57 2.80
C ALA A 65 -9.80 -3.96 2.40
N SER A 66 -9.90 -4.94 3.30
CA SER A 66 -9.53 -6.33 3.01
C SER A 66 -10.38 -6.95 1.90
N LYS A 67 -11.68 -6.62 1.86
CA LYS A 67 -12.56 -7.03 0.75
C LYS A 67 -12.14 -6.37 -0.56
N LEU A 68 -11.81 -5.07 -0.51
CA LEU A 68 -11.37 -4.32 -1.69
C LEU A 68 -10.08 -4.89 -2.27
N LEU A 69 -9.10 -5.25 -1.42
CA LEU A 69 -7.84 -5.87 -1.86
C LEU A 69 -8.03 -7.26 -2.50
N ARG A 70 -9.18 -7.91 -2.27
CA ARG A 70 -9.54 -9.20 -2.86
C ARG A 70 -10.60 -9.07 -3.95
N HIS A 71 -10.85 -7.85 -4.41
CA HIS A 71 -11.86 -7.63 -5.45
C HIS A 71 -11.45 -8.30 -6.76
N PRO A 72 -12.36 -9.09 -7.39
CA PRO A 72 -12.02 -9.86 -8.59
C PRO A 72 -11.80 -9.00 -9.84
N ASP A 73 -12.34 -7.78 -9.85
CA ASP A 73 -12.27 -6.87 -10.99
C ASP A 73 -11.23 -5.75 -10.74
N GLY A 74 -10.02 -6.13 -10.29
CA GLY A 74 -8.93 -5.17 -10.06
C GLY A 74 -8.57 -4.31 -11.28
N PRO A 75 -7.60 -3.44 -11.16
CA PRO A 75 -6.73 -3.25 -10.01
C PRO A 75 -7.41 -2.52 -8.85
N SER A 76 -6.99 -2.82 -7.62
CA SER A 76 -7.44 -2.12 -6.43
C SER A 76 -6.28 -1.41 -5.71
N PHE A 77 -6.60 -0.33 -4.99
CA PHE A 77 -5.64 0.46 -4.23
C PHE A 77 -6.17 0.75 -2.82
N VAL A 78 -5.39 0.42 -1.81
CA VAL A 78 -5.70 0.78 -0.42
C VAL A 78 -4.56 1.61 0.14
N LEU A 79 -4.87 2.81 0.63
CA LEU A 79 -3.97 3.66 1.41
C LEU A 79 -4.19 3.37 2.89
N LEU A 80 -3.23 2.76 3.55
CA LEU A 80 -3.24 2.53 4.99
C LEU A 80 -2.43 3.62 5.69
N ARG A 81 -3.13 4.52 6.39
CA ARG A 81 -2.50 5.55 7.23
C ARG A 81 -2.11 4.94 8.56
N VAL A 82 -0.85 5.06 8.91
CA VAL A 82 -0.30 4.55 10.17
C VAL A 82 0.39 5.66 10.93
N ASN A 83 0.47 5.50 12.25
CA ASN A 83 1.21 6.43 13.10
C ASN A 83 2.72 6.26 12.87
N ASN A 84 3.45 7.36 12.92
CA ASN A 84 4.89 7.33 12.97
C ASN A 84 5.32 6.96 14.39
N GLY A 85 5.53 5.67 14.63
CA GLY A 85 5.99 5.11 15.89
C GLY A 85 7.46 4.71 15.86
N PRO A 86 8.00 4.23 17.00
CA PRO A 86 9.34 3.65 17.00
C PRO A 86 9.41 2.47 16.02
N PRO A 87 10.58 2.18 15.45
CA PRO A 87 10.73 1.03 14.58
C PRO A 87 10.35 -0.25 15.33
N PRO A 88 9.73 -1.22 14.66
CA PRO A 88 9.40 -2.50 15.29
C PRO A 88 10.68 -3.21 15.76
N ASP A 89 10.58 -3.90 16.89
CA ASP A 89 11.67 -4.73 17.43
C ASP A 89 11.81 -6.03 16.62
N TYR A 90 12.18 -5.88 15.36
CA TYR A 90 12.29 -6.97 14.41
C TYR A 90 13.45 -6.70 13.44
N ARG A 91 14.24 -7.73 13.15
CA ARG A 91 15.33 -7.66 12.18
C ARG A 91 14.88 -8.17 10.82
N ARG A 92 15.11 -7.34 9.80
CA ARG A 92 14.87 -7.75 8.42
C ARG A 92 15.80 -8.92 8.05
N ASN A 93 15.24 -9.99 7.48
CA ASN A 93 16.03 -11.03 6.87
C ASN A 93 16.50 -10.55 5.49
N PHE A 94 17.81 -10.46 5.30
CA PHE A 94 18.43 -10.05 4.04
C PHE A 94 18.75 -11.22 3.10
N ASP A 95 18.51 -12.47 3.52
CA ASP A 95 18.61 -13.62 2.62
C ASP A 95 17.41 -13.63 1.67
N ALA A 96 17.65 -13.18 0.43
CA ALA A 96 16.59 -13.08 -0.59
C ALA A 96 16.06 -14.46 -1.00
N VAL A 97 16.88 -15.50 -0.95
CA VAL A 97 16.51 -16.87 -1.32
C VAL A 97 15.57 -17.45 -0.27
N GLU A 98 15.94 -17.31 1.02
CA GLU A 98 15.10 -17.76 2.13
C GLU A 98 13.78 -16.99 2.18
N THR A 99 13.82 -15.67 2.04
CA THR A 99 12.61 -14.81 2.03
C THR A 99 11.67 -15.22 0.90
N LYS A 100 12.17 -15.46 -0.30
CA LYS A 100 11.38 -15.96 -1.44
C LYS A 100 10.79 -17.34 -1.14
N ALA A 101 11.58 -18.25 -0.59
CA ALA A 101 11.11 -19.61 -0.27
C ALA A 101 10.02 -19.58 0.82
N ALA A 102 10.22 -18.75 1.86
CA ALA A 102 9.21 -18.56 2.91
C ALA A 102 7.90 -17.97 2.36
N PHE A 103 7.99 -16.95 1.50
CA PHE A 103 6.80 -16.39 0.84
C PHE A 103 6.03 -17.46 0.05
N ARG A 104 6.73 -18.24 -0.77
CA ARG A 104 6.09 -19.29 -1.56
C ARG A 104 5.42 -20.36 -0.70
N ARG A 105 6.02 -20.77 0.41
CA ARG A 105 5.43 -21.76 1.32
C ARG A 105 4.18 -21.27 2.04
N ASN A 106 4.10 -19.97 2.30
CA ASN A 106 3.03 -19.41 3.14
C ASN A 106 1.92 -18.69 2.35
N CYS A 107 2.17 -18.32 1.10
CA CYS A 107 1.27 -17.47 0.31
C CYS A 107 0.82 -18.10 -1.02
N LEU A 108 1.42 -19.21 -1.44
CA LEU A 108 1.10 -19.95 -2.67
C LEU A 108 0.85 -21.44 -2.38
#